data_30f4912134714ad3662db9524b835a9f
#
_entry.id   30f4912134714ad3662db9524b835a9f
#
_cell.length_a   1.000
_cell.length_b   1.000
_cell.length_c   1.000
_cell.angle_alpha   90.00
_cell.angle_beta   90.00
_cell.angle_gamma   90.00
#
_symmetry.space_group_name_H-M   'P 1'
#
loop_
_entity.id
_entity.type
_entity.pdbx_description
1 polymer ?
#
loop_
_entity_poly.entity_id
_entity_poly.type
_entity_poly.pdbx_seq_one_letter_code
_entity_poly.pdbx_strand_id
1 'polypeptide(L)'
;GENIDRSRIRYAIDLAKEGNADLILELIDDVVAFTNKGRKIKCRTLGQKKYISALKRNTVVFGVGPAGTGKTYLAVAMAVLAYKNKEVEKIILTRPAVEAGEKLGFLPGDLQNKVDPYLRPLYDALYDFLGSENFHALSERGVIEVAPLAYMRGRTLNDAYIILDEAQNCTVEQMKMFLTRFGEGSRVV
;
A
#
# COMPACT_ATOMS: atom_id res chain seq x y z
N GLY A 1 -12.85 22.99 14.05
CA GLY A 1 -13.74 21.86 14.07
C GLY A 1 -13.25 20.80 13.12
N GLU A 2 -13.08 19.54 13.56
CA GLU A 2 -12.74 18.45 12.66
C GLU A 2 -13.88 18.27 11.65
N ASN A 3 -13.53 18.24 10.35
CA ASN A 3 -14.49 17.91 9.31
C ASN A 3 -14.99 16.49 9.54
N ILE A 4 -16.26 16.36 9.85
CA ILE A 4 -16.91 15.08 10.11
C ILE A 4 -16.97 14.32 8.77
N ASP A 5 -16.25 13.22 8.67
CA ASP A 5 -16.25 12.36 7.48
C ASP A 5 -17.59 11.60 7.38
N ARG A 6 -18.38 11.93 6.35
CA ARG A 6 -19.69 11.32 6.11
C ARG A 6 -19.64 9.79 6.01
N SER A 7 -18.55 9.23 5.51
CA SER A 7 -18.39 7.78 5.39
C SER A 7 -18.25 7.10 6.76
N ARG A 8 -17.57 7.75 7.70
CA ARG A 8 -17.45 7.28 9.09
C ARG A 8 -18.77 7.33 9.83
N ILE A 9 -19.55 8.40 9.62
CA ILE A 9 -20.89 8.52 10.24
C ILE A 9 -21.79 7.41 9.73
N ARG A 10 -21.82 7.19 8.41
CA ARG A 10 -22.65 6.12 7.83
C ARG A 10 -22.27 4.76 8.40
N TYR A 11 -20.98 4.45 8.45
CA TYR A 11 -20.49 3.21 9.02
C TYR A 11 -20.84 3.06 10.51
N ALA A 12 -20.71 4.13 11.30
CA ALA A 12 -21.12 4.13 12.71
C ALA A 12 -22.63 3.87 12.89
N ILE A 13 -23.47 4.46 12.03
CA ILE A 13 -24.91 4.21 12.03
C ILE A 13 -25.21 2.73 11.70
N ASP A 14 -24.52 2.17 10.71
CA ASP A 14 -24.71 0.77 10.33
C ASP A 14 -24.29 -0.18 11.47
N LEU A 15 -23.15 0.08 12.13
CA LEU A 15 -22.72 -0.66 13.32
C LEU A 15 -23.74 -0.56 14.47
N ALA A 16 -24.30 0.63 14.70
CA ALA A 16 -25.32 0.81 15.74
C ALA A 16 -26.61 0.04 15.44
N LYS A 17 -27.04 0.00 14.18
CA LYS A 17 -28.20 -0.78 13.72
C LYS A 17 -28.00 -2.29 13.87
N GLU A 18 -26.75 -2.75 13.72
CA GLU A 18 -26.36 -4.15 13.91
C GLU A 18 -26.14 -4.54 15.39
N GLY A 19 -26.36 -3.61 16.33
CA GLY A 19 -26.17 -3.84 17.77
C GLY A 19 -24.71 -3.75 18.25
N ASN A 20 -23.81 -3.23 17.42
CA ASN A 20 -22.37 -3.14 17.65
C ASN A 20 -21.91 -1.70 17.98
N ALA A 21 -22.75 -0.92 18.68
CA ALA A 21 -22.48 0.48 18.97
C ALA A 21 -21.20 0.72 19.82
N ASP A 22 -20.84 -0.23 20.68
CA ASP A 22 -19.65 -0.24 21.51
C ASP A 22 -18.36 -0.22 20.66
N LEU A 23 -18.37 -0.85 19.47
CA LEU A 23 -17.23 -0.87 18.55
C LEU A 23 -16.98 0.50 17.88
N ILE A 24 -17.93 1.43 17.96
CA ILE A 24 -17.76 2.78 17.41
C ILE A 24 -16.64 3.53 18.15
N LEU A 25 -16.51 3.33 19.45
CA LEU A 25 -15.48 3.95 20.28
C LEU A 25 -14.07 3.54 19.85
N GLU A 26 -13.91 2.32 19.32
CA GLU A 26 -12.63 1.84 18.82
C GLU A 26 -12.13 2.59 17.56
N LEU A 27 -13.02 3.28 16.85
CA LEU A 27 -12.70 4.00 15.61
C LEU A 27 -12.35 5.48 15.83
N ILE A 28 -12.61 6.02 17.05
CA ILE A 28 -12.64 7.47 17.23
C ILE A 28 -11.27 8.14 17.14
N ASP A 29 -10.17 7.53 17.61
CA ASP A 29 -8.90 8.24 17.78
C ASP A 29 -7.65 7.60 17.16
N ASP A 30 -7.80 6.67 16.22
CA ASP A 30 -6.66 5.94 15.67
C ASP A 30 -6.06 6.67 14.46
N VAL A 31 -5.14 7.60 14.70
CA VAL A 31 -4.35 8.21 13.61
C VAL A 31 -3.28 7.22 13.17
N VAL A 32 -3.39 6.75 11.94
CA VAL A 32 -2.44 5.80 11.32
C VAL A 32 -1.19 6.52 10.83
N ALA A 33 -1.37 7.65 10.15
CA ALA A 33 -0.28 8.41 9.52
C ALA A 33 -0.74 9.84 9.23
N PHE A 34 0.20 10.65 8.75
CA PHE A 34 -0.06 11.99 8.25
C PHE A 34 0.39 12.06 6.78
N THR A 35 -0.41 12.73 5.96
CA THR A 35 0.02 13.08 4.59
C THR A 35 1.08 14.17 4.65
N ASN A 36 1.75 14.42 3.51
CA ASN A 36 2.73 15.52 3.38
C ASN A 36 2.12 16.91 3.71
N LYS A 37 0.81 17.08 3.48
CA LYS A 37 0.06 18.31 3.81
C LYS A 37 -0.48 18.33 5.25
N GLY A 38 -0.06 17.42 6.11
CA GLY A 38 -0.49 17.34 7.52
C GLY A 38 -1.90 16.78 7.74
N ARG A 39 -2.57 16.25 6.71
CA ARG A 39 -3.89 15.63 6.88
C ARG A 39 -3.75 14.31 7.64
N LYS A 40 -4.53 14.16 8.71
CA LYS A 40 -4.58 12.92 9.49
C LYS A 40 -5.26 11.80 8.70
N ILE A 41 -4.61 10.65 8.63
CA ILE A 41 -5.18 9.42 8.08
C ILE A 41 -5.62 8.55 9.26
N LYS A 42 -6.91 8.27 9.32
CA LYS A 42 -7.53 7.44 10.36
C LYS A 42 -8.21 6.23 9.73
N CYS A 43 -8.30 5.12 10.46
CA CYS A 43 -9.14 4.00 10.05
C CYS A 43 -10.60 4.44 9.97
N ARG A 44 -11.29 4.06 8.90
CA ARG A 44 -12.72 4.35 8.67
C ARG A 44 -13.61 3.18 9.04
N THR A 45 -13.04 1.97 9.08
CA THR A 45 -13.75 0.72 9.37
C THR A 45 -12.93 -0.14 10.31
N LEU A 46 -13.59 -1.08 11.00
CA LEU A 46 -12.93 -2.10 11.82
C LEU A 46 -12.03 -3.01 10.99
N GLY A 47 -12.42 -3.30 9.74
CA GLY A 47 -11.58 -4.06 8.80
C GLY A 47 -10.26 -3.37 8.54
N GLN A 48 -10.26 -2.05 8.30
CA GLN A 48 -9.03 -1.26 8.16
C GLN A 48 -8.19 -1.27 9.44
N LYS A 49 -8.82 -1.19 10.62
CA LYS A 49 -8.12 -1.27 11.90
C LYS A 49 -7.43 -2.62 12.09
N LYS A 50 -8.12 -3.72 11.78
CA LYS A 50 -7.54 -5.08 11.80
C LYS A 50 -6.37 -5.19 10.82
N TYR A 51 -6.53 -4.64 9.60
CA TYR A 51 -5.47 -4.62 8.59
C TYR A 51 -4.23 -3.86 9.06
N ILE A 52 -4.38 -2.65 9.57
CA ILE A 52 -3.26 -1.86 10.14
C ILE A 52 -2.59 -2.61 11.30
N SER A 53 -3.37 -3.24 12.18
CA SER A 53 -2.82 -4.06 13.27
C SER A 53 -2.01 -5.25 12.75
N ALA A 54 -2.49 -5.91 11.68
CA ALA A 54 -1.75 -6.99 11.04
C ALA A 54 -0.43 -6.51 10.41
N LEU A 55 -0.45 -5.37 9.70
CA LEU A 55 0.73 -4.77 9.10
C LEU A 55 1.81 -4.39 10.13
N LYS A 56 1.40 -4.00 11.33
CA LYS A 56 2.33 -3.66 12.44
C LYS A 56 2.99 -4.88 13.06
N ARG A 57 2.31 -6.03 13.09
CA ARG A 57 2.71 -7.20 13.89
C ARG A 57 3.33 -8.34 13.11
N ASN A 58 3.13 -8.37 11.79
CA ASN A 58 3.51 -9.52 10.97
C ASN A 58 4.51 -9.12 9.88
N THR A 59 5.38 -10.06 9.54
CA THR A 59 6.35 -9.89 8.45
C THR A 59 5.68 -9.97 7.08
N VAL A 60 4.68 -10.85 6.92
CA VAL A 60 3.93 -11.04 5.67
C VAL A 60 2.45 -10.89 5.95
N VAL A 61 1.78 -10.04 5.18
CA VAL A 61 0.33 -9.79 5.32
C VAL A 61 -0.35 -9.86 3.96
N PHE A 62 -1.44 -10.60 3.88
CA PHE A 62 -2.32 -10.63 2.72
C PHE A 62 -3.56 -9.80 2.98
N GLY A 63 -3.68 -8.67 2.28
CA GLY A 63 -4.85 -7.80 2.34
C GLY A 63 -5.90 -8.18 1.31
N VAL A 64 -6.90 -8.98 1.70
CA VAL A 64 -7.98 -9.41 0.82
C VAL A 64 -9.24 -8.60 1.10
N GLY A 65 -9.84 -8.06 0.04
CA GLY A 65 -11.09 -7.28 0.17
C GLY A 65 -11.48 -6.59 -1.12
N PRO A 66 -12.70 -6.03 -1.19
CA PRO A 66 -13.19 -5.33 -2.38
C PRO A 66 -12.32 -4.14 -2.80
N ALA A 67 -12.45 -3.74 -4.06
CA ALA A 67 -11.83 -2.52 -4.56
C ALA A 67 -12.31 -1.28 -3.78
N GLY A 68 -11.48 -0.25 -3.70
CA GLY A 68 -11.83 1.02 -3.04
C GLY A 68 -11.85 1.00 -1.51
N THR A 69 -11.44 -0.09 -0.86
CA THR A 69 -11.40 -0.20 0.61
C THR A 69 -10.13 0.37 1.24
N GLY A 70 -9.22 0.92 0.44
CA GLY A 70 -8.01 1.59 0.91
C GLY A 70 -6.83 0.68 1.23
N LYS A 71 -6.83 -0.58 0.78
CA LYS A 71 -5.75 -1.55 1.05
C LYS A 71 -4.37 -1.03 0.65
N THR A 72 -4.21 -0.66 -0.61
CA THR A 72 -2.94 -0.15 -1.16
C THR A 72 -2.53 1.15 -0.49
N TYR A 73 -3.45 2.09 -0.33
CA TYR A 73 -3.19 3.38 0.29
C TYR A 73 -2.69 3.24 1.75
N LEU A 74 -3.34 2.38 2.55
CA LEU A 74 -2.94 2.12 3.94
C LEU A 74 -1.62 1.35 4.01
N ALA A 75 -1.34 0.42 3.09
CA ALA A 75 -0.05 -0.25 3.00
C ALA A 75 1.08 0.74 2.71
N VAL A 76 0.88 1.67 1.76
CA VAL A 76 1.85 2.74 1.45
C VAL A 76 2.05 3.66 2.66
N ALA A 77 0.98 4.03 3.37
CA ALA A 77 1.08 4.81 4.61
C ALA A 77 1.97 4.12 5.64
N MET A 78 1.79 2.81 5.84
CA MET A 78 2.59 2.02 6.77
C MET A 78 4.04 1.86 6.32
N ALA A 79 4.29 1.71 5.02
CA ALA A 79 5.64 1.65 4.48
C ALA A 79 6.42 2.96 4.70
N VAL A 80 5.76 4.10 4.42
CA VAL A 80 6.36 5.42 4.66
C VAL A 80 6.61 5.65 6.16
N LEU A 81 5.69 5.22 7.02
CA LEU A 81 5.87 5.31 8.47
C LEU A 81 7.04 4.45 8.95
N ALA A 82 7.13 3.20 8.51
CA ALA A 82 8.23 2.29 8.83
C ALA A 82 9.59 2.85 8.40
N TYR A 83 9.66 3.45 7.21
CA TYR A 83 10.86 4.13 6.74
C TYR A 83 11.23 5.34 7.61
N LYS A 84 10.26 6.21 7.93
CA LYS A 84 10.49 7.37 8.81
C LYS A 84 10.95 6.96 10.21
N ASN A 85 10.46 5.85 10.72
CA ASN A 85 10.86 5.27 12.01
C ASN A 85 12.18 4.48 11.94
N LYS A 86 12.82 4.38 10.77
CA LYS A 86 14.05 3.60 10.54
C LYS A 86 13.89 2.09 10.83
N GLU A 87 12.68 1.57 10.66
CA GLU A 87 12.38 0.15 10.77
C GLU A 87 12.77 -0.60 9.49
N VAL A 88 12.82 0.11 8.37
CA VAL A 88 13.28 -0.35 7.06
C VAL A 88 14.11 0.73 6.37
N GLU A 89 14.99 0.32 5.45
CA GLU A 89 15.84 1.22 4.68
C GLU A 89 15.27 1.57 3.31
N LYS A 90 14.37 0.73 2.79
CA LYS A 90 13.81 0.86 1.44
C LYS A 90 12.30 0.63 1.42
N ILE A 91 11.66 1.24 0.43
CA ILE A 91 10.25 1.00 0.09
C ILE A 91 10.20 0.52 -1.36
N ILE A 92 9.67 -0.66 -1.58
CA ILE A 92 9.56 -1.28 -2.90
C ILE A 92 8.09 -1.54 -3.18
N LEU A 93 7.57 -0.89 -4.21
CA LEU A 93 6.21 -1.10 -4.68
C LEU A 93 6.25 -1.79 -6.03
N THR A 94 5.52 -2.87 -6.13
CA THR A 94 5.48 -3.66 -7.35
C THR A 94 4.06 -4.08 -7.68
N ARG A 95 3.82 -4.29 -8.95
CA ARG A 95 2.53 -4.71 -9.50
C ARG A 95 2.79 -5.65 -10.66
N PRO A 96 1.97 -6.70 -10.87
CA PRO A 96 2.02 -7.45 -12.12
C PRO A 96 1.79 -6.52 -13.30
N ALA A 97 2.59 -6.64 -14.34
CA ALA A 97 2.55 -5.72 -15.49
C ALA A 97 1.31 -5.86 -16.39
N VAL A 98 0.41 -6.81 -16.10
CA VAL A 98 -0.77 -7.13 -16.93
C VAL A 98 -1.99 -7.19 -16.04
N GLU A 99 -2.98 -6.34 -16.27
CA GLU A 99 -4.34 -6.57 -15.81
C GLU A 99 -4.95 -7.73 -16.60
N ALA A 100 -5.86 -8.50 -15.95
CA ALA A 100 -6.49 -9.66 -16.58
C ALA A 100 -7.11 -9.31 -17.94
N GLY A 101 -6.49 -9.72 -19.03
CA GLY A 101 -6.98 -9.56 -20.40
C GLY A 101 -6.25 -8.55 -21.28
N GLU A 102 -5.40 -7.68 -20.78
CA GLU A 102 -4.64 -6.74 -21.62
C GLU A 102 -3.18 -7.17 -21.79
N LYS A 103 -2.75 -7.28 -23.05
CA LYS A 103 -1.35 -7.53 -23.40
C LYS A 103 -0.64 -6.17 -23.54
N LEU A 104 0.47 -5.98 -22.82
CA LEU A 104 1.35 -4.81 -22.92
C LEU A 104 1.70 -4.40 -24.37
N GLY A 105 1.63 -5.33 -25.31
CA GLY A 105 1.91 -5.09 -26.72
C GLY A 105 0.95 -4.14 -27.45
N PHE A 106 -0.22 -3.85 -26.92
CA PHE A 106 -1.21 -2.96 -27.53
C PHE A 106 -1.08 -1.49 -27.13
N LEU A 107 -0.28 -1.16 -26.13
CA LEU A 107 -0.06 0.23 -25.74
C LEU A 107 1.03 0.87 -26.61
N PRO A 108 0.85 2.10 -27.11
CA PRO A 108 1.88 2.83 -27.85
C PRO A 108 3.02 3.26 -26.92
N GLY A 109 4.24 3.23 -27.43
CA GLY A 109 5.44 3.66 -26.70
C GLY A 109 6.44 2.53 -26.39
N ASP A 110 7.56 2.91 -25.78
CA ASP A 110 8.54 1.96 -25.25
C ASP A 110 8.00 1.24 -23.99
N LEU A 111 8.74 0.26 -23.49
CA LEU A 111 8.28 -0.57 -22.36
C LEU A 111 7.98 0.26 -21.10
N GLN A 112 8.75 1.31 -20.86
CA GLN A 112 8.62 2.18 -19.70
C GLN A 112 7.35 3.03 -19.79
N ASN A 113 7.06 3.62 -20.94
CA ASN A 113 5.83 4.38 -21.18
C ASN A 113 4.55 3.52 -21.15
N LYS A 114 4.68 2.22 -21.46
CA LYS A 114 3.56 1.27 -21.41
C LYS A 114 3.22 0.82 -19.99
N VAL A 115 4.21 0.76 -19.11
CA VAL A 115 4.05 0.29 -17.73
C VAL A 115 3.62 1.40 -16.78
N ASP A 116 4.01 2.66 -17.05
CA ASP A 116 3.72 3.83 -16.20
C ASP A 116 2.22 3.97 -15.81
N PRO A 117 1.25 3.82 -16.73
CA PRO A 117 -0.17 3.94 -16.38
C PRO A 117 -0.61 2.94 -15.31
N TYR A 118 -0.04 1.73 -15.31
CA TYR A 118 -0.38 0.69 -14.34
C TYR A 118 0.20 0.96 -12.95
N LEU A 119 1.31 1.68 -12.87
CA LEU A 119 1.98 2.01 -11.62
C LEU A 119 1.51 3.34 -11.02
N ARG A 120 0.76 4.14 -11.78
CA ARG A 120 0.33 5.49 -11.40
C ARG A 120 -0.37 5.56 -10.03
N PRO A 121 -1.29 4.65 -9.67
CA PRO A 121 -1.91 4.68 -8.35
C PRO A 121 -0.92 4.55 -7.19
N LEU A 122 0.21 3.85 -7.41
CA LEU A 122 1.27 3.71 -6.42
C LEU A 122 2.04 5.02 -6.25
N TYR A 123 2.35 5.69 -7.36
CA TYR A 123 2.98 7.02 -7.35
C TYR A 123 2.09 8.05 -6.64
N ASP A 124 0.79 8.07 -6.96
CA ASP A 124 -0.16 9.00 -6.36
C ASP A 124 -0.23 8.85 -4.84
N ALA A 125 -0.22 7.61 -4.33
CA ALA A 125 -0.18 7.35 -2.91
C ALA A 125 1.14 7.83 -2.27
N LEU A 126 2.28 7.57 -2.91
CA LEU A 126 3.58 8.03 -2.42
C LEU A 126 3.67 9.57 -2.40
N TYR A 127 3.17 10.25 -3.42
CA TYR A 127 3.12 11.71 -3.47
C TYR A 127 2.24 12.31 -2.36
N ASP A 128 1.13 11.67 -2.01
CA ASP A 128 0.28 12.15 -0.92
C ASP A 128 1.00 12.09 0.44
N PHE A 129 1.82 11.07 0.69
CA PHE A 129 2.55 10.91 1.96
C PHE A 129 3.89 11.61 2.02
N LEU A 130 4.60 11.77 0.92
CA LEU A 130 5.97 12.30 0.88
C LEU A 130 6.07 13.69 0.26
N GLY A 131 5.13 14.06 -0.60
CA GLY A 131 5.26 15.18 -1.51
C GLY A 131 6.19 14.84 -2.69
N SER A 132 6.08 15.64 -3.75
CA SER A 132 6.82 15.39 -5.00
C SER A 132 8.34 15.47 -4.81
N GLU A 133 8.82 16.51 -4.15
CA GLU A 133 10.27 16.75 -3.97
C GLU A 133 10.94 15.62 -3.18
N ASN A 134 10.37 15.24 -2.02
CA ASN A 134 10.91 14.15 -1.21
C ASN A 134 10.84 12.82 -1.93
N PHE A 135 9.75 12.55 -2.66
CA PHE A 135 9.63 11.34 -3.45
C PHE A 135 10.76 11.24 -4.47
N HIS A 136 10.99 12.29 -5.27
CA HIS A 136 12.06 12.28 -6.28
C HIS A 136 13.44 12.10 -5.65
N ALA A 137 13.75 12.85 -4.59
CA ALA A 137 15.03 12.72 -3.88
C ALA A 137 15.26 11.30 -3.31
N LEU A 138 14.23 10.65 -2.77
CA LEU A 138 14.32 9.29 -2.25
C LEU A 138 14.42 8.24 -3.38
N SER A 139 13.76 8.47 -4.50
CA SER A 139 13.85 7.60 -5.68
C SER A 139 15.24 7.67 -6.33
N GLU A 140 15.80 8.86 -6.50
CA GLU A 140 17.17 9.05 -7.02
C GLU A 140 18.22 8.37 -6.14
N ARG A 141 18.00 8.35 -4.83
CA ARG A 141 18.87 7.67 -3.86
C ARG A 141 18.64 6.15 -3.80
N GLY A 142 17.69 5.61 -4.56
CA GLY A 142 17.33 4.19 -4.54
C GLY A 142 16.65 3.72 -3.25
N VAL A 143 16.10 4.64 -2.46
CA VAL A 143 15.34 4.35 -1.23
C VAL A 143 13.92 3.91 -1.60
N ILE A 144 13.33 4.55 -2.62
CA ILE A 144 12.01 4.19 -3.13
C ILE A 144 12.14 3.64 -4.54
N GLU A 145 11.57 2.49 -4.77
CA GLU A 145 11.49 1.85 -6.07
C GLU A 145 10.04 1.50 -6.39
N VAL A 146 9.57 1.90 -7.56
CA VAL A 146 8.28 1.50 -8.11
C VAL A 146 8.54 0.82 -9.44
N ALA A 147 8.28 -0.48 -9.53
CA ALA A 147 8.67 -1.28 -10.69
C ALA A 147 7.71 -2.45 -10.94
N PRO A 148 7.61 -2.94 -12.19
CA PRO A 148 6.89 -4.16 -12.49
C PRO A 148 7.43 -5.36 -11.73
N LEU A 149 6.56 -6.30 -11.37
CA LEU A 149 6.92 -7.51 -10.63
C LEU A 149 8.05 -8.31 -11.28
N ALA A 150 8.11 -8.36 -12.61
CA ALA A 150 9.16 -9.06 -13.35
C ALA A 150 10.58 -8.56 -13.01
N TYR A 151 10.73 -7.30 -12.59
CA TYR A 151 12.04 -6.71 -12.23
C TYR A 151 12.55 -7.18 -10.87
N MET A 152 11.72 -7.87 -10.09
CA MET A 152 12.12 -8.45 -8.80
C MET A 152 12.85 -9.78 -8.95
N ARG A 153 12.80 -10.43 -10.12
CA ARG A 153 13.40 -11.74 -10.35
C ARG A 153 14.92 -11.73 -10.08
N GLY A 154 15.39 -12.75 -9.34
CA GLY A 154 16.82 -12.93 -9.03
C GLY A 154 17.37 -11.99 -7.97
N ARG A 155 16.56 -11.12 -7.40
CA ARG A 155 16.98 -10.17 -6.35
C ARG A 155 16.74 -10.73 -4.96
N THR A 156 17.51 -10.25 -3.99
CA THR A 156 17.25 -10.42 -2.56
C THR A 156 16.99 -9.03 -1.97
N LEU A 157 15.81 -8.84 -1.38
CA LEU A 157 15.34 -7.56 -0.89
C LEU A 157 15.40 -7.58 0.65
N ASN A 158 16.47 -7.03 1.21
CA ASN A 158 16.68 -6.92 2.66
C ASN A 158 16.26 -5.54 3.16
N ASP A 159 15.88 -5.45 4.43
CA ASP A 159 15.54 -4.20 5.13
C ASP A 159 14.55 -3.33 4.36
N ALA A 160 13.61 -3.97 3.68
CA ALA A 160 12.69 -3.32 2.77
C ALA A 160 11.22 -3.52 3.19
N TYR A 161 10.40 -2.49 2.99
CA TYR A 161 8.95 -2.63 3.01
C TYR A 161 8.48 -2.85 1.59
N ILE A 162 7.98 -4.05 1.30
CA ILE A 162 7.66 -4.51 -0.05
C ILE A 162 6.16 -4.65 -0.19
N ILE A 163 5.58 -3.96 -1.17
CA ILE A 163 4.14 -4.01 -1.46
C ILE A 163 3.94 -4.60 -2.85
N LEU A 164 3.24 -5.73 -2.92
CA LEU A 164 2.73 -6.31 -4.17
C LEU A 164 1.25 -5.93 -4.31
N ASP A 165 0.99 -4.92 -5.09
CA ASP A 165 -0.37 -4.47 -5.37
C ASP A 165 -1.01 -5.29 -6.51
N GLU A 166 -2.34 -5.45 -6.47
CA GLU A 166 -3.11 -6.24 -7.45
C GLU A 166 -2.61 -7.70 -7.58
N ALA A 167 -2.23 -8.30 -6.44
CA ALA A 167 -1.64 -9.63 -6.37
C ALA A 167 -2.53 -10.76 -6.95
N GLN A 168 -3.85 -10.55 -7.04
CA GLN A 168 -4.78 -11.49 -7.69
C GLN A 168 -4.50 -11.67 -9.20
N ASN A 169 -3.78 -10.75 -9.81
CA ASN A 169 -3.38 -10.83 -11.23
C ASN A 169 -2.07 -11.61 -11.44
N CYS A 170 -1.45 -12.11 -10.37
CA CYS A 170 -0.26 -12.94 -10.44
C CYS A 170 -0.60 -14.38 -10.81
N THR A 171 0.24 -15.00 -11.63
CA THR A 171 0.29 -16.46 -11.73
C THR A 171 0.88 -17.08 -10.47
N VAL A 172 0.70 -18.39 -10.30
CA VAL A 172 1.31 -19.13 -9.17
C VAL A 172 2.84 -19.00 -9.18
N GLU A 173 3.44 -19.05 -10.38
CA GLU A 173 4.90 -18.92 -10.56
C GLU A 173 5.39 -17.51 -10.20
N GLN A 174 4.64 -16.48 -10.59
CA GLN A 174 4.95 -15.10 -10.20
C GLN A 174 4.86 -14.91 -8.69
N MET A 175 3.82 -15.46 -8.04
CA MET A 175 3.68 -15.39 -6.59
C MET A 175 4.81 -16.14 -5.87
N LYS A 176 5.18 -17.34 -6.32
CA LYS A 176 6.33 -18.07 -5.79
C LYS A 176 7.63 -17.28 -5.95
N MET A 177 7.85 -16.71 -7.15
CA MET A 177 9.00 -15.85 -7.40
C MET A 177 9.04 -14.68 -6.43
N PHE A 178 7.93 -13.98 -6.23
CA PHE A 178 7.84 -12.83 -5.34
C PHE A 178 8.12 -13.20 -3.88
N LEU A 179 7.45 -14.23 -3.35
CA LEU A 179 7.57 -14.66 -1.96
C LEU A 179 8.97 -15.19 -1.59
N THR A 180 9.82 -15.46 -2.58
CA THR A 180 11.22 -15.84 -2.37
C THR A 180 12.20 -14.69 -2.51
N ARG A 181 11.72 -13.45 -2.69
CA ARG A 181 12.59 -12.27 -2.87
C ARG A 181 12.91 -11.52 -1.60
N PHE A 182 11.99 -11.48 -0.63
CA PHE A 182 12.23 -10.75 0.59
C PHE A 182 13.25 -11.49 1.49
N GLY A 183 14.17 -10.72 2.02
CA GLY A 183 15.21 -11.20 2.89
C GLY A 183 15.04 -10.70 4.32
N GLU A 184 16.14 -10.71 5.06
CA GLU A 184 16.19 -10.30 6.46
C GLU A 184 15.75 -8.84 6.64
N GLY A 185 15.09 -8.55 7.76
CA GLY A 185 14.61 -7.20 8.10
C GLY A 185 13.44 -6.68 7.26
N SER A 186 12.95 -7.45 6.27
CA SER A 186 11.90 -6.99 5.36
C SER A 186 10.49 -7.31 5.84
N ARG A 187 9.54 -6.49 5.39
CA ARG A 187 8.09 -6.68 5.56
C ARG A 187 7.42 -6.72 4.20
N VAL A 188 6.41 -7.57 4.05
CA VAL A 188 5.74 -7.85 2.77
C VAL A 188 4.22 -7.73 2.92
N VAL A 189 3.60 -7.03 1.98
CA VAL A 189 2.15 -6.88 1.90
C VAL A 189 1.66 -7.21 0.50
#